data_61708ecf06e6f12483186cba8dca4279
#
_entry.id   61708ecf06e6f12483186cba8dca4279
#
_cell.length_a   1.000
_cell.length_b   1.000
_cell.length_c   1.000
_cell.angle_alpha   90.00
_cell.angle_beta   90.00
_cell.angle_gamma   90.00
#
_symmetry.space_group_name_H-M   'P 1'
#
loop_
_entity.id
_entity.type
_entity.pdbx_description
1 polymer ?
#
loop_
_entity_poly.entity_id
_entity_poly.type
_entity_poly.pdbx_seq_one_letter_code
_entity_poly.pdbx_strand_id
1 'polypeptide(L)'
;MLCNSSSWDNLICAGYTSLAHNPEICTAVDTIARLIGSMTIHLMENQDNGDVRIKDHMSRKIDIDPNRDMTRSAFIQWIVKTLFLDGRGNAVVYPEYQRTGSYLNNLQPIPPAMTSFIPDGWSYRAVIAGRDYAPDEVLHFVLNPNSYYPWMGDGYQVALSDVANNLKQASTTERGFMQSQWKPSIIVKVDALTEEFASPQGRQRLAENYINTAQAGEPWILPADQFSIEQIRPLTLSDLALADFVKLDKQTVASILGVPSFVLGVGDFHREAWNNFVNSTIMPIAKMIEQELTKKLINDPNRYFQFNSWSLYSYSITEMVSAGAEMVDRMALRRNEWRGWLSLPPDQDMEELLALENYLPQDRLGDQGKLVQNGGGET
;
A
#
# COMPACT_ATOMS: atom_id res chain seq x y z
N MET A 1 30.41 5.86 -11.87
CA MET A 1 29.39 6.93 -11.98
C MET A 1 28.07 6.34 -11.58
N LEU A 2 27.56 6.67 -10.41
CA LEU A 2 26.23 6.24 -9.97
C LEU A 2 25.22 7.14 -10.68
N CYS A 3 24.58 6.66 -11.71
CA CYS A 3 23.44 7.34 -12.32
C CYS A 3 22.27 7.28 -11.35
N ASN A 4 21.92 8.40 -10.78
CA ASN A 4 20.77 8.57 -9.91
C ASN A 4 19.51 8.39 -10.78
N SER A 5 18.61 7.47 -10.41
CA SER A 5 17.37 7.16 -11.15
C SER A 5 16.51 8.39 -11.47
N SER A 6 16.58 9.42 -10.61
CA SER A 6 15.90 10.70 -10.81
C SER A 6 16.33 11.50 -12.05
N SER A 7 17.52 11.24 -12.62
CA SER A 7 17.98 11.94 -13.82
C SER A 7 17.45 11.36 -15.12
N TRP A 8 17.07 10.08 -15.13
CA TRP A 8 16.47 9.42 -16.31
C TRP A 8 15.00 9.75 -16.46
N ASP A 9 14.25 9.86 -15.36
CA ASP A 9 12.83 10.23 -15.37
C ASP A 9 12.61 11.65 -15.92
N ASN A 10 13.57 12.56 -15.70
CA ASN A 10 13.52 13.92 -16.23
C ASN A 10 13.93 14.03 -17.72
N LEU A 11 14.61 13.03 -18.27
CA LEU A 11 15.07 13.01 -19.66
C LEU A 11 14.04 12.42 -20.65
N ILE A 12 13.14 11.58 -20.17
CA ILE A 12 12.26 10.79 -21.05
C ILE A 12 10.91 11.46 -21.33
N CYS A 13 10.40 12.32 -20.42
CA CYS A 13 9.17 13.08 -20.66
C CYS A 13 9.21 14.40 -19.91
N ALA A 14 9.31 15.51 -20.62
CA ALA A 14 9.07 16.85 -20.06
C ALA A 14 7.61 16.91 -19.53
N GLY A 15 7.44 16.88 -18.21
CA GLY A 15 6.14 16.87 -17.54
C GLY A 15 5.78 15.60 -16.78
N TYR A 16 6.57 14.51 -16.89
CA TYR A 16 6.32 13.28 -16.13
C TYR A 16 6.72 13.45 -14.66
N THR A 17 5.78 13.27 -13.76
CA THR A 17 6.05 13.17 -12.33
C THR A 17 6.10 11.70 -11.97
N SER A 18 7.25 11.22 -11.48
CA SER A 18 7.36 9.86 -10.96
C SER A 18 6.33 9.64 -9.86
N LEU A 19 5.59 8.52 -9.90
CA LEU A 19 4.61 8.16 -8.87
C LEU A 19 5.24 8.10 -7.48
N ALA A 20 6.51 7.73 -7.41
CA ALA A 20 7.29 7.68 -6.18
C ALA A 20 7.50 9.06 -5.52
N HIS A 21 7.22 10.16 -6.20
CA HIS A 21 7.31 11.52 -5.64
C HIS A 21 5.96 12.10 -5.22
N ASN A 22 4.86 11.39 -5.46
CA ASN A 22 3.53 11.83 -5.02
C ASN A 22 3.23 11.26 -3.62
N PRO A 23 3.04 12.11 -2.59
CA PRO A 23 2.88 11.65 -1.21
C PRO A 23 1.61 10.81 -1.00
N GLU A 24 0.52 11.08 -1.70
CA GLU A 24 -0.73 10.33 -1.60
C GLU A 24 -0.57 8.91 -2.15
N ILE A 25 0.04 8.79 -3.31
CA ILE A 25 0.32 7.50 -3.94
C ILE A 25 1.31 6.70 -3.09
N CYS A 26 2.39 7.33 -2.61
CA CYS A 26 3.34 6.68 -1.71
C CYS A 26 2.68 6.19 -0.43
N THR A 27 1.80 6.99 0.19
CA THR A 27 1.09 6.59 1.41
C THR A 27 0.21 5.37 1.18
N ALA A 28 -0.53 5.31 0.08
CA ALA A 28 -1.34 4.16 -0.27
C ALA A 28 -0.48 2.90 -0.50
N VAL A 29 0.55 3.01 -1.34
CA VAL A 29 1.46 1.89 -1.65
C VAL A 29 2.25 1.43 -0.42
N ASP A 30 2.72 2.35 0.41
CA ASP A 30 3.39 2.05 1.67
C ASP A 30 2.48 1.31 2.65
N THR A 31 1.19 1.64 2.66
CA THR A 31 0.22 0.92 3.50
C THR A 31 0.04 -0.51 3.01
N ILE A 32 -0.15 -0.74 1.70
CA ILE A 32 -0.22 -2.08 1.11
C ILE A 32 1.07 -2.86 1.42
N ALA A 33 2.23 -2.27 1.15
CA ALA A 33 3.53 -2.91 1.35
C ALA A 33 3.80 -3.29 2.81
N ARG A 34 3.46 -2.41 3.76
CA ARG A 34 3.61 -2.68 5.20
C ARG A 34 2.68 -3.80 5.67
N LEU A 35 1.44 -3.83 5.21
CA LEU A 35 0.49 -4.89 5.57
C LEU A 35 0.98 -6.24 5.07
N ILE A 36 1.35 -6.37 3.80
CA ILE A 36 1.87 -7.63 3.25
C ILE A 36 3.19 -8.01 3.93
N GLY A 37 4.10 -7.06 4.14
CA GLY A 37 5.38 -7.29 4.80
C GLY A 37 5.28 -7.63 6.29
N SER A 38 4.16 -7.33 6.96
CA SER A 38 3.94 -7.70 8.35
C SER A 38 3.51 -9.16 8.54
N MET A 39 2.93 -9.79 7.51
CA MET A 39 2.51 -11.18 7.56
C MET A 39 3.71 -12.14 7.64
N THR A 40 3.59 -13.21 8.40
CA THR A 40 4.55 -14.34 8.39
C THR A 40 4.29 -15.23 7.19
N ILE A 41 5.35 -15.86 6.66
CA ILE A 41 5.27 -16.78 5.53
C ILE A 41 5.53 -18.20 6.04
N HIS A 42 4.50 -19.05 5.98
CA HIS A 42 4.59 -20.42 6.40
C HIS A 42 4.89 -21.33 5.22
N LEU A 43 5.78 -22.30 5.40
CA LEU A 43 5.89 -23.44 4.50
C LEU A 43 4.89 -24.49 4.97
N MET A 44 3.98 -24.86 4.10
CA MET A 44 2.91 -25.83 4.35
C MET A 44 3.15 -27.10 3.55
N GLU A 45 2.68 -28.21 4.08
CA GLU A 45 2.69 -29.51 3.41
C GLU A 45 1.27 -30.10 3.46
N ASN A 46 0.75 -30.44 2.28
CA ASN A 46 -0.54 -31.09 2.14
C ASN A 46 -0.39 -32.58 2.52
N GLN A 47 -1.10 -33.02 3.55
CA GLN A 47 -1.15 -34.38 4.05
C GLN A 47 -2.59 -34.91 4.05
N ASP A 48 -2.77 -36.24 4.15
CA ASP A 48 -4.11 -36.87 4.11
C ASP A 48 -5.09 -36.31 5.15
N ASN A 49 -4.58 -35.83 6.30
CA ASN A 49 -5.37 -35.28 7.41
C ASN A 49 -5.46 -33.74 7.42
N GLY A 50 -5.03 -33.07 6.35
CA GLY A 50 -5.00 -31.63 6.23
C GLY A 50 -3.60 -31.05 6.13
N ASP A 51 -3.52 -29.74 5.96
CA ASP A 51 -2.27 -29.04 5.75
C ASP A 51 -1.50 -28.82 7.06
N VAL A 52 -0.23 -29.16 7.05
CA VAL A 52 0.64 -29.05 8.23
C VAL A 52 1.77 -28.05 7.97
N ARG A 53 2.07 -27.20 8.94
CA ARG A 53 3.18 -26.27 8.86
C ARG A 53 4.52 -27.00 9.03
N ILE A 54 5.42 -26.83 8.08
CA ILE A 54 6.80 -27.36 8.11
C ILE A 54 7.74 -26.26 8.62
N LYS A 55 8.64 -26.64 9.53
CA LYS A 55 9.69 -25.77 10.08
C LYS A 55 11.06 -26.36 9.74
N ASP A 56 11.52 -26.12 8.53
CA ASP A 56 12.83 -26.54 8.03
C ASP A 56 13.71 -25.33 7.67
N HIS A 57 14.85 -25.59 7.04
CA HIS A 57 15.78 -24.57 6.58
C HIS A 57 15.12 -23.63 5.57
N MET A 58 14.30 -24.13 4.64
CA MET A 58 13.63 -23.33 3.63
C MET A 58 12.57 -22.41 4.26
N SER A 59 11.77 -22.94 5.20
CA SER A 59 10.82 -22.14 5.98
C SER A 59 11.52 -20.99 6.70
N ARG A 60 12.65 -21.27 7.37
CA ARG A 60 13.43 -20.23 8.05
C ARG A 60 14.01 -19.22 7.05
N LYS A 61 14.49 -19.68 5.89
CA LYS A 61 15.08 -18.82 4.86
C LYS A 61 14.07 -17.81 4.30
N ILE A 62 12.85 -18.25 4.05
CA ILE A 62 11.83 -17.36 3.49
C ILE A 62 11.16 -16.47 4.55
N ASP A 63 10.86 -17.02 5.74
CA ASP A 63 10.09 -16.29 6.76
C ASP A 63 10.98 -15.37 7.63
N ILE A 64 12.28 -15.66 7.80
CA ILE A 64 13.12 -14.92 8.74
C ILE A 64 14.28 -14.20 8.03
N ASP A 65 15.00 -14.90 7.16
CA ASP A 65 16.27 -14.46 6.57
C ASP A 65 16.29 -14.62 5.04
N PRO A 66 15.36 -13.98 4.29
CA PRO A 66 15.32 -14.11 2.83
C PRO A 66 16.55 -13.50 2.16
N ASN A 67 17.09 -12.45 2.73
CA ASN A 67 18.23 -11.71 2.19
C ASN A 67 19.19 -11.34 3.31
N ARG A 68 20.51 -11.36 3.02
CA ARG A 68 21.57 -11.06 4.02
C ARG A 68 21.52 -9.64 4.56
N ASP A 69 21.00 -8.68 3.75
CA ASP A 69 21.04 -7.26 4.03
C ASP A 69 19.66 -6.70 4.43
N MET A 70 18.61 -7.52 4.34
CA MET A 70 17.22 -7.09 4.54
C MET A 70 16.45 -8.10 5.40
N THR A 71 15.61 -7.60 6.29
CA THR A 71 14.62 -8.43 6.97
C THR A 71 13.53 -8.89 6.00
N ARG A 72 12.78 -9.96 6.33
CA ARG A 72 11.63 -10.41 5.56
C ARG A 72 10.66 -9.27 5.26
N SER A 73 10.31 -8.48 6.28
CA SER A 73 9.37 -7.35 6.12
C SER A 73 9.89 -6.33 5.11
N ALA A 74 11.16 -5.95 5.20
CA ALA A 74 11.77 -5.00 4.26
C ALA A 74 11.85 -5.60 2.83
N PHE A 75 12.18 -6.88 2.72
CA PHE A 75 12.26 -7.59 1.44
C PHE A 75 10.90 -7.64 0.73
N ILE A 76 9.84 -8.04 1.43
CA ILE A 76 8.47 -8.06 0.88
C ILE A 76 7.97 -6.66 0.54
N GLN A 77 8.23 -5.66 1.42
CA GLN A 77 7.90 -4.28 1.12
C GLN A 77 8.60 -3.78 -0.13
N TRP A 78 9.87 -4.16 -0.35
CA TRP A 78 10.60 -3.80 -1.55
C TRP A 78 9.92 -4.39 -2.82
N ILE A 79 9.54 -5.67 -2.79
CA ILE A 79 8.82 -6.30 -3.90
C ILE A 79 7.54 -5.51 -4.23
N VAL A 80 6.70 -5.27 -3.22
CA VAL A 80 5.43 -4.59 -3.41
C VAL A 80 5.62 -3.16 -3.91
N LYS A 81 6.52 -2.38 -3.30
CA LYS A 81 6.81 -1.02 -3.76
C LYS A 81 7.32 -0.99 -5.20
N THR A 82 8.20 -1.92 -5.54
CA THR A 82 8.71 -2.06 -6.92
C THR A 82 7.58 -2.34 -7.91
N LEU A 83 6.67 -3.26 -7.60
CA LEU A 83 5.52 -3.57 -8.43
C LEU A 83 4.63 -2.35 -8.72
N PHE A 84 4.37 -1.54 -7.71
CA PHE A 84 3.44 -0.41 -7.83
C PHE A 84 4.09 0.87 -8.38
N LEU A 85 5.34 1.16 -8.01
CA LEU A 85 5.98 2.45 -8.29
C LEU A 85 6.95 2.37 -9.48
N ASP A 86 8.05 1.65 -9.33
CA ASP A 86 9.18 1.75 -10.25
C ASP A 86 9.21 0.64 -11.30
N GLY A 87 8.68 -0.54 -10.98
CA GLY A 87 8.76 -1.74 -11.80
C GLY A 87 7.68 -1.88 -12.87
N ARG A 88 6.75 -0.93 -12.97
CA ARG A 88 5.63 -0.98 -13.94
C ARG A 88 4.88 -2.32 -13.91
N GLY A 89 4.55 -2.80 -12.72
CA GLY A 89 3.88 -4.08 -12.52
C GLY A 89 4.82 -5.30 -12.48
N ASN A 90 6.14 -5.09 -12.50
CA ASN A 90 7.13 -6.16 -12.52
C ASN A 90 8.15 -5.98 -11.39
N ALA A 91 8.47 -7.05 -10.69
CA ALA A 91 9.57 -7.09 -9.73
C ALA A 91 10.37 -8.38 -9.91
N VAL A 92 11.69 -8.26 -9.95
CA VAL A 92 12.58 -9.40 -10.19
C VAL A 92 13.50 -9.62 -9.01
N VAL A 93 13.62 -10.88 -8.61
CA VAL A 93 14.54 -11.32 -7.55
C VAL A 93 15.34 -12.49 -8.09
N TYR A 94 16.65 -12.44 -7.90
CA TYR A 94 17.56 -13.51 -8.30
C TYR A 94 17.83 -14.45 -7.10
N PRO A 95 17.49 -15.76 -7.21
CA PRO A 95 17.80 -16.73 -6.16
C PRO A 95 19.25 -17.19 -6.31
N GLU A 96 20.06 -16.94 -5.27
CA GLU A 96 21.45 -17.42 -5.21
C GLU A 96 21.49 -18.74 -4.45
N TYR A 97 22.00 -19.78 -5.09
CA TYR A 97 22.20 -21.10 -4.50
C TYR A 97 23.67 -21.31 -4.08
N GLN A 98 23.91 -22.16 -3.08
CA GLN A 98 25.27 -22.54 -2.70
C GLN A 98 25.94 -23.35 -3.81
N ARG A 99 27.25 -23.12 -4.02
CA ARG A 99 28.04 -23.82 -5.06
C ARG A 99 28.08 -25.35 -4.93
N THR A 100 27.85 -25.88 -3.73
CA THR A 100 28.00 -27.31 -3.38
C THR A 100 26.68 -28.03 -3.11
N GLY A 101 25.53 -27.37 -3.33
CA GLY A 101 24.24 -27.98 -3.03
C GLY A 101 23.05 -27.14 -3.52
N SER A 102 21.86 -27.74 -3.46
CA SER A 102 20.59 -27.10 -3.83
C SER A 102 20.04 -26.15 -2.76
N TYR A 103 20.87 -25.72 -1.81
CA TYR A 103 20.41 -24.84 -0.73
C TYR A 103 20.35 -23.40 -1.19
N LEU A 104 19.18 -22.78 -1.03
CA LEU A 104 18.97 -21.35 -1.25
C LEU A 104 19.78 -20.56 -0.23
N ASN A 105 20.73 -19.77 -0.73
CA ASN A 105 21.63 -18.96 0.10
C ASN A 105 21.09 -17.53 0.29
N ASN A 106 20.56 -16.93 -0.77
CA ASN A 106 20.14 -15.55 -0.75
C ASN A 106 19.06 -15.31 -1.81
N LEU A 107 18.14 -14.39 -1.55
CA LEU A 107 17.21 -13.83 -2.53
C LEU A 107 17.64 -12.39 -2.80
N GLN A 108 18.28 -12.17 -3.95
CA GLN A 108 18.81 -10.86 -4.31
C GLN A 108 17.77 -10.03 -5.06
N PRO A 109 17.24 -8.93 -4.50
CA PRO A 109 16.39 -7.99 -5.21
C PRO A 109 17.15 -7.31 -6.35
N ILE A 110 16.56 -7.26 -7.54
CA ILE A 110 17.17 -6.63 -8.71
C ILE A 110 16.45 -5.32 -9.01
N PRO A 111 17.14 -4.16 -8.96
CA PRO A 111 16.52 -2.88 -9.27
C PRO A 111 15.92 -2.87 -10.68
N PRO A 112 14.71 -2.29 -10.88
CA PRO A 112 14.05 -2.24 -12.20
C PRO A 112 14.90 -1.61 -13.30
N ALA A 113 15.73 -0.61 -12.95
CA ALA A 113 16.64 0.04 -13.88
C ALA A 113 17.74 -0.90 -14.45
N MET A 114 17.99 -2.05 -13.80
CA MET A 114 18.96 -3.06 -14.23
C MET A 114 18.29 -4.25 -14.94
N THR A 115 16.96 -4.23 -15.07
CA THR A 115 16.17 -5.33 -15.61
C THR A 115 15.46 -4.91 -16.88
N SER A 116 15.53 -5.74 -17.91
CA SER A 116 14.69 -5.63 -19.09
C SER A 116 14.20 -7.02 -19.53
N PHE A 117 13.09 -7.05 -20.26
CA PHE A 117 12.48 -8.29 -20.72
C PHE A 117 12.48 -8.32 -22.24
N ILE A 118 12.95 -9.41 -22.83
CA ILE A 118 12.99 -9.62 -24.27
C ILE A 118 12.06 -10.78 -24.59
N PRO A 119 11.03 -10.59 -25.44
CA PRO A 119 10.18 -11.68 -25.91
C PRO A 119 11.01 -12.75 -26.63
N ASP A 120 10.75 -14.01 -26.32
CA ASP A 120 11.40 -15.18 -26.95
C ASP A 120 10.34 -16.24 -27.27
N GLY A 121 9.79 -16.16 -28.49
CA GLY A 121 8.66 -16.99 -28.91
C GLY A 121 7.40 -16.69 -28.05
N TRP A 122 6.91 -17.73 -27.37
CA TRP A 122 5.77 -17.65 -26.45
C TRP A 122 6.17 -17.31 -25.00
N SER A 123 7.46 -17.12 -24.77
CA SER A 123 8.05 -16.85 -23.46
C SER A 123 8.87 -15.55 -23.51
N TYR A 124 9.78 -15.38 -22.57
CA TYR A 124 10.65 -14.22 -22.48
C TYR A 124 12.03 -14.61 -21.92
N ARG A 125 13.00 -13.74 -22.08
CA ARG A 125 14.26 -13.75 -21.34
C ARG A 125 14.35 -12.49 -20.48
N ALA A 126 14.75 -12.66 -19.23
CA ALA A 126 15.06 -11.54 -18.36
C ALA A 126 16.53 -11.16 -18.54
N VAL A 127 16.80 -9.92 -18.92
CA VAL A 127 18.16 -9.39 -19.03
C VAL A 127 18.47 -8.57 -17.79
N ILE A 128 19.42 -9.05 -17.00
CA ILE A 128 19.83 -8.42 -15.74
C ILE A 128 21.29 -8.00 -15.88
N ALA A 129 21.54 -6.68 -15.78
CA ALA A 129 22.89 -6.12 -15.93
C ALA A 129 23.63 -6.61 -17.20
N GLY A 130 22.90 -6.80 -18.32
CA GLY A 130 23.45 -7.24 -19.60
C GLY A 130 23.67 -8.75 -19.74
N ARG A 131 23.17 -9.56 -18.79
CA ARG A 131 23.17 -11.02 -18.87
C ARG A 131 21.75 -11.54 -19.04
N ASP A 132 21.60 -12.55 -19.91
CA ASP A 132 20.31 -13.21 -20.18
C ASP A 132 20.07 -14.29 -19.13
N TYR A 133 18.83 -14.34 -18.64
CA TYR A 133 18.33 -15.36 -17.73
C TYR A 133 17.03 -15.94 -18.27
N ALA A 134 16.87 -17.25 -18.15
CA ALA A 134 15.61 -17.92 -18.46
C ALA A 134 14.55 -17.59 -17.37
N PRO A 135 13.25 -17.69 -17.70
CA PRO A 135 12.19 -17.39 -16.73
C PRO A 135 12.24 -18.21 -15.44
N ASP A 136 12.75 -19.43 -15.50
CA ASP A 136 12.91 -20.36 -14.38
C ASP A 136 14.13 -20.08 -13.50
N GLU A 137 15.08 -19.28 -13.97
CA GLU A 137 16.27 -18.88 -13.21
C GLU A 137 16.02 -17.69 -12.29
N VAL A 138 14.89 -16.99 -12.43
CA VAL A 138 14.56 -15.81 -11.65
C VAL A 138 13.14 -15.88 -11.07
N LEU A 139 12.93 -15.26 -9.93
CA LEU A 139 11.59 -14.96 -9.42
C LEU A 139 11.09 -13.68 -10.11
N HIS A 140 10.02 -13.78 -10.86
CA HIS A 140 9.41 -12.67 -11.56
C HIS A 140 7.97 -12.46 -11.08
N PHE A 141 7.80 -11.52 -10.17
CA PHE A 141 6.49 -11.13 -9.66
C PHE A 141 5.80 -10.20 -10.66
N VAL A 142 4.56 -10.51 -11.00
CA VAL A 142 3.78 -9.83 -12.04
C VAL A 142 2.47 -9.34 -11.46
N LEU A 143 2.26 -8.02 -11.50
CA LEU A 143 1.01 -7.36 -11.08
C LEU A 143 0.25 -6.90 -12.31
N ASN A 144 -1.05 -7.23 -12.41
CA ASN A 144 -1.90 -6.93 -13.56
C ASN A 144 -1.30 -7.43 -14.88
N PRO A 145 -1.39 -8.72 -15.18
CA PRO A 145 -0.81 -9.30 -16.41
C PRO A 145 -1.28 -8.59 -17.68
N ASN A 146 -0.35 -8.23 -18.54
CA ASN A 146 -0.61 -7.56 -19.81
C ASN A 146 -1.38 -8.46 -20.77
N SER A 147 -2.31 -7.91 -21.53
CA SER A 147 -3.14 -8.67 -22.47
C SER A 147 -2.36 -9.23 -23.67
N TYR A 148 -1.27 -8.58 -24.10
CA TYR A 148 -0.45 -9.02 -25.25
C TYR A 148 0.71 -9.92 -24.81
N TYR A 149 1.31 -9.61 -23.66
CA TYR A 149 2.41 -10.36 -23.05
C TYR A 149 2.01 -10.79 -21.64
N PRO A 150 1.31 -11.92 -21.47
CA PRO A 150 0.75 -12.33 -20.16
C PRO A 150 1.80 -12.54 -19.05
N TRP A 151 3.05 -12.72 -19.44
CA TRP A 151 4.18 -12.84 -18.52
C TRP A 151 4.71 -11.47 -18.05
N MET A 152 4.23 -10.37 -18.59
CA MET A 152 4.62 -9.01 -18.22
C MET A 152 3.49 -8.33 -17.46
N GLY A 153 3.81 -7.56 -16.44
CA GLY A 153 2.82 -6.78 -15.68
C GLY A 153 2.58 -5.41 -16.28
N ASP A 154 1.34 -4.92 -16.12
CA ASP A 154 0.98 -3.54 -16.37
C ASP A 154 0.91 -2.79 -15.03
N GLY A 155 1.74 -1.77 -14.87
CA GLY A 155 1.73 -0.93 -13.67
C GLY A 155 0.58 0.08 -13.69
N TYR A 156 0.41 0.76 -12.60
CA TYR A 156 -0.60 1.82 -12.44
C TYR A 156 -0.15 3.19 -12.98
N GLN A 157 1.00 3.28 -13.63
CA GLN A 157 1.58 4.58 -14.05
C GLN A 157 0.65 5.36 -14.96
N VAL A 158 0.05 4.72 -15.96
CA VAL A 158 -0.86 5.39 -16.91
C VAL A 158 -2.13 5.85 -16.19
N ALA A 159 -2.72 5.00 -15.36
CA ALA A 159 -3.95 5.30 -14.65
C ALA A 159 -3.80 6.40 -13.58
N LEU A 160 -2.61 6.52 -12.97
CA LEU A 160 -2.34 7.48 -11.91
C LEU A 160 -1.67 8.77 -12.39
N SER A 161 -1.18 8.83 -13.64
CA SER A 161 -0.39 9.97 -14.13
C SER A 161 -1.17 11.29 -14.07
N ASP A 162 -2.39 11.29 -14.53
CA ASP A 162 -3.22 12.50 -14.58
C ASP A 162 -3.60 12.99 -13.18
N VAL A 163 -3.98 12.06 -12.29
CA VAL A 163 -4.31 12.38 -10.90
C VAL A 163 -3.08 12.87 -10.13
N ALA A 164 -1.91 12.27 -10.35
CA ALA A 164 -0.65 12.72 -9.75
C ALA A 164 -0.28 14.13 -10.21
N ASN A 165 -0.49 14.45 -11.49
CA ASN A 165 -0.27 15.79 -12.03
C ASN A 165 -1.26 16.81 -11.47
N ASN A 166 -2.54 16.45 -11.31
CA ASN A 166 -3.55 17.29 -10.69
C ASN A 166 -3.19 17.64 -9.25
N LEU A 167 -2.83 16.64 -8.44
CA LEU A 167 -2.40 16.84 -7.05
C LEU A 167 -1.15 17.73 -6.95
N LYS A 168 -0.19 17.55 -7.85
CA LYS A 168 0.99 18.41 -7.94
C LYS A 168 0.61 19.84 -8.31
N GLN A 169 -0.28 20.02 -9.28
CA GLN A 169 -0.75 21.34 -9.70
C GLN A 169 -1.51 22.03 -8.56
N ALA A 170 -2.38 21.31 -7.85
CA ALA A 170 -3.11 21.83 -6.69
C ALA A 170 -2.14 22.33 -5.60
N SER A 171 -1.13 21.53 -5.26
CA SER A 171 -0.09 21.93 -4.29
C SER A 171 0.72 23.14 -4.76
N THR A 172 1.02 23.22 -6.06
CA THR A 172 1.72 24.37 -6.64
C THR A 172 0.87 25.64 -6.59
N THR A 173 -0.43 25.53 -6.90
CA THR A 173 -1.39 26.63 -6.83
C THR A 173 -1.54 27.12 -5.39
N GLU A 174 -1.70 26.20 -4.43
CA GLU A 174 -1.77 26.54 -3.01
C GLU A 174 -0.52 27.27 -2.53
N ARG A 175 0.67 26.76 -2.89
CA ARG A 175 1.93 27.40 -2.57
C ARG A 175 2.06 28.79 -3.18
N GLY A 176 1.69 28.96 -4.46
CA GLY A 176 1.68 30.24 -5.15
C GLY A 176 0.74 31.23 -4.48
N PHE A 177 -0.44 30.77 -4.06
CA PHE A 177 -1.40 31.57 -3.31
C PHE A 177 -0.84 31.99 -1.94
N MET A 178 -0.25 31.07 -1.18
CA MET A 178 0.38 31.35 0.11
C MET A 178 1.56 32.31 -0.01
N GLN A 179 2.35 32.24 -1.09
CA GLN A 179 3.46 33.15 -1.35
C GLN A 179 3.02 34.52 -1.85
N SER A 180 1.71 34.83 -1.87
CA SER A 180 1.15 36.12 -2.30
C SER A 180 1.30 36.42 -3.80
N GLN A 181 1.67 35.48 -4.64
CA GLN A 181 1.73 35.66 -6.09
C GLN A 181 0.34 35.93 -6.70
N TRP A 182 -0.71 35.54 -5.99
CA TRP A 182 -2.11 35.68 -6.38
C TRP A 182 -2.85 36.72 -5.50
N LYS A 183 -2.10 37.65 -4.83
CA LYS A 183 -2.78 38.71 -4.11
C LYS A 183 -3.56 39.55 -5.09
N PRO A 184 -4.80 39.92 -4.77
CA PRO A 184 -5.57 40.81 -5.61
C PRO A 184 -4.81 42.10 -5.79
N SER A 185 -4.66 42.50 -7.01
CA SER A 185 -4.14 43.81 -7.32
C SER A 185 -5.16 44.84 -6.81
N ILE A 186 -4.74 45.71 -5.95
CA ILE A 186 -5.50 46.91 -5.64
C ILE A 186 -5.51 47.73 -6.91
N ILE A 187 -6.69 48.01 -7.47
CA ILE A 187 -6.81 48.94 -8.61
C ILE A 187 -6.82 50.34 -8.03
N VAL A 188 -5.74 51.02 -8.19
CA VAL A 188 -5.67 52.49 -7.91
C VAL A 188 -6.05 53.21 -9.19
N LYS A 189 -7.26 53.77 -9.21
CA LYS A 189 -7.70 54.64 -10.30
C LYS A 189 -7.15 56.05 -10.03
N VAL A 190 -6.37 56.58 -10.92
CA VAL A 190 -5.82 57.93 -10.82
C VAL A 190 -6.55 58.82 -11.81
N ASP A 191 -7.16 59.88 -11.31
CA ASP A 191 -7.87 60.84 -12.10
C ASP A 191 -6.99 62.00 -12.52
N ALA A 192 -5.97 61.73 -13.34
CA ALA A 192 -5.21 62.76 -14.00
C ALA A 192 -4.32 62.25 -15.13
N LEU A 193 -4.37 62.90 -16.25
CA LEU A 193 -3.35 62.89 -17.31
C LEU A 193 -2.10 63.69 -16.85
N THR A 194 -1.36 63.16 -15.86
CA THR A 194 -0.09 63.71 -15.47
C THR A 194 1.03 63.09 -16.28
N GLU A 195 2.02 63.89 -16.69
CA GLU A 195 3.24 63.39 -17.40
C GLU A 195 3.95 62.24 -16.68
N GLU A 196 3.76 62.15 -15.38
CA GLU A 196 4.29 61.07 -14.55
C GLU A 196 3.68 59.70 -14.84
N PHE A 197 2.39 59.65 -15.27
CA PHE A 197 1.72 58.39 -15.63
C PHE A 197 2.09 57.92 -17.04
N ALA A 198 2.55 58.79 -17.90
CA ALA A 198 2.86 58.47 -19.28
C ALA A 198 4.14 57.62 -19.42
N SER A 199 5.03 57.65 -18.44
CA SER A 199 6.31 56.91 -18.47
C SER A 199 6.31 55.71 -17.54
N PRO A 200 6.99 54.55 -17.89
CA PRO A 200 7.15 53.43 -17.01
C PRO A 200 7.86 53.79 -15.69
N GLN A 201 8.82 54.74 -15.75
CA GLN A 201 9.59 55.24 -14.59
C GLN A 201 8.73 56.08 -13.65
N GLY A 202 7.84 56.89 -14.15
CA GLY A 202 6.89 57.67 -13.35
C GLY A 202 5.90 56.77 -12.60
N ARG A 203 5.40 55.70 -13.25
CA ARG A 203 4.53 54.70 -12.61
C ARG A 203 5.24 53.93 -11.52
N GLN A 204 6.55 53.63 -11.71
CA GLN A 204 7.35 52.95 -10.69
C GLN A 204 7.61 53.87 -9.49
N ARG A 205 7.91 55.13 -9.66
CA ARG A 205 8.06 56.10 -8.58
C ARG A 205 6.79 56.29 -7.76
N LEU A 206 5.63 56.33 -8.41
CA LEU A 206 4.33 56.41 -7.74
C LEU A 206 4.04 55.15 -6.93
N ALA A 207 4.38 53.98 -7.48
CA ALA A 207 4.27 52.72 -6.75
C ALA A 207 5.23 52.67 -5.55
N GLU A 208 6.45 53.14 -5.70
CA GLU A 208 7.43 53.18 -4.60
C GLU A 208 7.02 54.19 -3.51
N ASN A 209 6.51 55.37 -3.89
CA ASN A 209 6.20 56.43 -2.93
C ASN A 209 4.85 56.20 -2.19
N TYR A 210 3.88 55.55 -2.80
CA TYR A 210 2.54 55.42 -2.25
C TYR A 210 2.09 54.00 -1.95
N ILE A 211 2.64 52.99 -2.62
CA ILE A 211 2.23 51.62 -2.45
C ILE A 211 3.24 50.79 -1.63
N ASN A 212 4.54 50.97 -1.92
CA ASN A 212 5.58 50.13 -1.28
C ASN A 212 6.09 50.68 0.05
N THR A 213 5.66 51.88 0.48
CA THR A 213 6.07 52.50 1.75
C THR A 213 5.27 51.99 2.96
N ALA A 214 4.14 51.33 2.75
CA ALA A 214 3.32 50.83 3.85
C ALA A 214 3.86 49.46 4.32
N GLN A 215 4.26 49.33 5.59
CA GLN A 215 4.52 48.07 6.23
C GLN A 215 3.23 47.32 6.49
N ALA A 216 3.30 46.01 6.63
CA ALA A 216 2.11 45.20 6.89
C ALA A 216 1.41 45.65 8.19
N GLY A 217 0.19 46.21 8.06
CA GLY A 217 -0.60 46.72 9.19
C GLY A 217 -0.65 48.25 9.31
N GLU A 218 0.10 49.01 8.50
CA GLU A 218 0.00 50.46 8.47
C GLU A 218 -1.14 50.94 7.54
N PRO A 219 -1.92 51.97 7.98
CA PRO A 219 -2.97 52.52 7.13
C PRO A 219 -2.38 53.30 5.95
N TRP A 220 -2.86 53.06 4.77
CA TRP A 220 -2.51 53.84 3.57
C TRP A 220 -3.18 55.20 3.61
N ILE A 221 -2.39 56.24 3.58
CA ILE A 221 -2.87 57.62 3.50
C ILE A 221 -2.63 58.13 2.08
N LEU A 222 -3.71 58.24 1.30
CA LEU A 222 -3.67 58.70 -0.09
C LEU A 222 -4.49 59.99 -0.25
N PRO A 223 -4.08 60.96 -1.12
CA PRO A 223 -4.87 62.13 -1.38
C PRO A 223 -6.21 61.76 -2.07
N ALA A 224 -7.33 62.08 -1.43
CA ALA A 224 -8.67 61.68 -1.86
C ALA A 224 -9.08 62.29 -3.23
N ASP A 225 -8.47 63.41 -3.56
CA ASP A 225 -8.77 64.13 -4.81
C ASP A 225 -8.06 63.53 -6.05
N GLN A 226 -7.10 62.67 -5.87
CA GLN A 226 -6.29 62.10 -6.96
C GLN A 226 -6.43 60.58 -7.11
N PHE A 227 -6.87 59.88 -6.09
CA PHE A 227 -6.94 58.44 -6.12
C PHE A 227 -8.30 57.88 -5.71
N SER A 228 -8.87 57.03 -6.52
CA SER A 228 -10.02 56.20 -6.20
C SER A 228 -9.52 54.73 -6.05
N ILE A 229 -9.73 54.13 -4.88
CA ILE A 229 -9.35 52.77 -4.61
C ILE A 229 -10.54 51.87 -4.78
N GLU A 230 -10.47 50.95 -5.72
CA GLU A 230 -11.45 49.90 -5.88
C GLU A 230 -10.83 48.61 -5.32
N GLN A 231 -11.35 48.16 -4.18
CA GLN A 231 -10.92 46.93 -3.59
C GLN A 231 -11.61 45.76 -4.30
N ILE A 232 -10.87 45.05 -5.13
CA ILE A 232 -11.36 43.79 -5.68
C ILE A 232 -11.29 42.74 -4.53
N ARG A 233 -12.43 42.10 -4.25
CA ARG A 233 -12.47 41.02 -3.27
C ARG A 233 -11.48 39.94 -3.70
N PRO A 234 -10.48 39.59 -2.86
CA PRO A 234 -9.55 38.52 -3.19
C PRO A 234 -10.30 37.22 -3.37
N LEU A 235 -9.96 36.46 -4.42
CA LEU A 235 -10.34 35.07 -4.52
C LEU A 235 -9.76 34.35 -3.29
N THR A 236 -10.59 33.62 -2.58
CA THR A 236 -10.14 32.77 -1.47
C THR A 236 -9.83 31.37 -2.01
N LEU A 237 -9.03 30.56 -1.26
CA LEU A 237 -8.84 29.13 -1.58
C LEU A 237 -10.19 28.38 -1.65
N SER A 238 -11.18 28.84 -0.87
CA SER A 238 -12.55 28.34 -0.90
C SER A 238 -13.28 28.67 -2.20
N ASP A 239 -13.06 29.86 -2.76
CA ASP A 239 -13.65 30.25 -4.05
C ASP A 239 -13.08 29.42 -5.21
N LEU A 240 -11.87 28.89 -5.08
CA LEU A 240 -11.26 27.97 -6.04
C LEU A 240 -11.73 26.51 -5.87
N ALA A 241 -12.53 26.20 -4.84
CA ALA A 241 -12.95 24.84 -4.50
C ALA A 241 -11.78 23.81 -4.47
N LEU A 242 -10.55 24.29 -4.21
CA LEU A 242 -9.33 23.50 -4.33
C LEU A 242 -9.33 22.32 -3.37
N ALA A 243 -9.88 22.51 -2.16
CA ALA A 243 -9.98 21.44 -1.15
C ALA A 243 -10.87 20.29 -1.62
N ASP A 244 -11.96 20.57 -2.34
CA ASP A 244 -12.86 19.55 -2.86
C ASP A 244 -12.23 18.78 -4.02
N PHE A 245 -11.48 19.46 -4.90
CA PHE A 245 -10.72 18.81 -5.96
C PHE A 245 -9.63 17.88 -5.40
N VAL A 246 -8.85 18.34 -4.43
CA VAL A 246 -7.83 17.51 -3.77
C VAL A 246 -8.46 16.30 -3.09
N LYS A 247 -9.62 16.47 -2.44
CA LYS A 247 -10.36 15.36 -1.82
C LYS A 247 -10.81 14.34 -2.87
N LEU A 248 -11.36 14.81 -4.01
CA LEU A 248 -11.77 13.95 -5.11
C LEU A 248 -10.57 13.19 -5.71
N ASP A 249 -9.46 13.87 -5.95
CA ASP A 249 -8.25 13.24 -6.47
C ASP A 249 -7.69 12.19 -5.51
N LYS A 250 -7.69 12.44 -4.20
CA LYS A 250 -7.33 11.43 -3.18
C LYS A 250 -8.26 10.22 -3.20
N GLN A 251 -9.57 10.43 -3.36
CA GLN A 251 -10.53 9.33 -3.52
C GLN A 251 -10.29 8.53 -4.79
N THR A 252 -9.90 9.20 -5.87
CA THR A 252 -9.56 8.56 -7.15
C THR A 252 -8.29 7.71 -7.01
N VAL A 253 -7.23 8.23 -6.39
CA VAL A 253 -6.02 7.44 -6.05
C VAL A 253 -6.39 6.22 -5.21
N ALA A 254 -7.19 6.41 -4.16
CA ALA A 254 -7.65 5.34 -3.28
C ALA A 254 -8.41 4.26 -4.06
N SER A 255 -9.31 4.65 -4.97
CA SER A 255 -10.10 3.74 -5.81
C SER A 255 -9.23 2.95 -6.80
N ILE A 256 -8.28 3.61 -7.48
CA ILE A 256 -7.38 2.96 -8.45
C ILE A 256 -6.48 1.92 -7.75
N LEU A 257 -5.94 2.25 -6.57
CA LEU A 257 -5.07 1.36 -5.81
C LEU A 257 -5.82 0.35 -4.94
N GLY A 258 -7.16 0.44 -4.88
CA GLY A 258 -8.00 -0.44 -4.09
C GLY A 258 -7.83 -0.26 -2.59
N VAL A 259 -7.42 0.93 -2.11
CA VAL A 259 -7.30 1.25 -0.68
C VAL A 259 -8.51 2.04 -0.19
N PRO A 260 -8.94 1.89 1.07
CA PRO A 260 -9.99 2.75 1.62
C PRO A 260 -9.55 4.21 1.67
N SER A 261 -10.44 5.15 1.35
CA SER A 261 -10.13 6.58 1.29
C SER A 261 -9.64 7.16 2.61
N PHE A 262 -10.04 6.60 3.76
CA PHE A 262 -9.54 7.03 5.06
C PHE A 262 -8.03 6.79 5.26
N VAL A 263 -7.41 5.87 4.51
CA VAL A 263 -5.95 5.68 4.49
C VAL A 263 -5.23 6.93 3.97
N LEU A 264 -5.88 7.68 3.07
CA LEU A 264 -5.40 8.95 2.53
C LEU A 264 -5.96 10.17 3.27
N GLY A 265 -6.54 9.96 4.46
CA GLY A 265 -7.09 11.03 5.31
C GLY A 265 -8.43 11.58 4.80
N VAL A 266 -9.21 10.81 4.04
CA VAL A 266 -10.54 11.20 3.54
C VAL A 266 -11.61 10.30 4.14
N GLY A 267 -12.42 10.85 5.04
CA GLY A 267 -13.48 10.13 5.75
C GLY A 267 -12.99 9.42 7.02
N ASP A 268 -13.91 8.72 7.67
CA ASP A 268 -13.69 8.02 8.94
C ASP A 268 -13.30 6.55 8.74
N PHE A 269 -12.70 5.97 9.77
CA PHE A 269 -12.37 4.54 9.76
C PHE A 269 -13.63 3.68 9.80
N HIS A 270 -13.76 2.74 8.87
CA HIS A 270 -14.81 1.73 8.83
C HIS A 270 -14.20 0.32 8.83
N ARG A 271 -14.50 -0.46 9.85
CA ARG A 271 -13.97 -1.82 10.01
C ARG A 271 -14.31 -2.74 8.83
N GLU A 272 -15.52 -2.65 8.32
CA GLU A 272 -15.95 -3.45 7.16
C GLU A 272 -15.17 -3.08 5.90
N ALA A 273 -14.95 -1.78 5.65
CA ALA A 273 -14.14 -1.31 4.54
C ALA A 273 -12.68 -1.76 4.70
N TRP A 274 -12.15 -1.79 5.92
CA TRP A 274 -10.83 -2.33 6.19
C TRP A 274 -10.73 -3.83 5.90
N ASN A 275 -11.65 -4.63 6.41
CA ASN A 275 -11.65 -6.07 6.18
C ASN A 275 -11.87 -6.41 4.69
N ASN A 276 -12.72 -5.64 3.99
CA ASN A 276 -12.87 -5.77 2.55
C ASN A 276 -11.57 -5.44 1.81
N PHE A 277 -10.85 -4.38 2.19
CA PHE A 277 -9.55 -4.03 1.65
C PHE A 277 -8.52 -5.16 1.82
N VAL A 278 -8.47 -5.76 3.01
CA VAL A 278 -7.60 -6.92 3.25
C VAL A 278 -7.93 -8.05 2.27
N ASN A 279 -9.21 -8.38 2.11
CA ASN A 279 -9.64 -9.49 1.25
C ASN A 279 -9.49 -9.20 -0.25
N SER A 280 -9.83 -7.99 -0.69
CA SER A 280 -9.92 -7.65 -2.12
C SER A 280 -8.62 -7.12 -2.72
N THR A 281 -7.72 -6.56 -1.90
CA THR A 281 -6.48 -5.96 -2.38
C THR A 281 -5.24 -6.64 -1.80
N ILE A 282 -5.15 -6.76 -0.47
CA ILE A 282 -3.95 -7.29 0.18
C ILE A 282 -3.76 -8.79 -0.11
N MET A 283 -4.82 -9.60 0.08
CA MET A 283 -4.73 -11.05 -0.11
C MET A 283 -4.43 -11.48 -1.54
N PRO A 284 -5.01 -10.89 -2.60
CA PRO A 284 -4.64 -11.24 -3.99
C PRO A 284 -3.17 -10.97 -4.30
N ILE A 285 -2.61 -9.85 -3.81
CA ILE A 285 -1.19 -9.53 -4.01
C ILE A 285 -0.30 -10.51 -3.24
N ALA A 286 -0.64 -10.80 -1.98
CA ALA A 286 0.06 -11.81 -1.18
C ALA A 286 0.03 -13.18 -1.87
N LYS A 287 -1.14 -13.57 -2.41
CA LYS A 287 -1.33 -14.84 -3.13
C LYS A 287 -0.49 -14.94 -4.39
N MET A 288 -0.35 -13.85 -5.14
CA MET A 288 0.54 -13.79 -6.31
C MET A 288 2.01 -14.01 -5.89
N ILE A 289 2.44 -13.41 -4.77
CA ILE A 289 3.80 -13.61 -4.23
C ILE A 289 3.98 -15.06 -3.77
N GLU A 290 3.02 -15.65 -3.05
CA GLU A 290 3.04 -17.06 -2.64
C GLU A 290 3.23 -18.01 -3.83
N GLN A 291 2.45 -17.79 -4.88
CA GLN A 291 2.45 -18.65 -6.05
C GLN A 291 3.80 -18.61 -6.78
N GLU A 292 4.40 -17.42 -6.93
CA GLU A 292 5.69 -17.30 -7.57
C GLU A 292 6.83 -17.92 -6.72
N LEU A 293 6.81 -17.70 -5.40
CA LEU A 293 7.75 -18.33 -4.48
C LEU A 293 7.61 -19.85 -4.52
N THR A 294 6.40 -20.37 -4.46
CA THR A 294 6.12 -21.82 -4.50
C THR A 294 6.58 -22.42 -5.83
N LYS A 295 6.18 -21.82 -6.95
CA LYS A 295 6.49 -22.29 -8.30
C LYS A 295 7.99 -22.42 -8.56
N LYS A 296 8.79 -21.49 -8.02
CA LYS A 296 10.22 -21.38 -8.36
C LYS A 296 11.15 -21.99 -7.33
N LEU A 297 10.74 -22.03 -6.06
CA LEU A 297 11.62 -22.47 -4.96
C LEU A 297 11.28 -23.86 -4.44
N ILE A 298 10.07 -24.36 -4.71
CA ILE A 298 9.60 -25.65 -4.19
C ILE A 298 9.49 -26.65 -5.35
N ASN A 299 10.21 -27.78 -5.23
CA ASN A 299 10.11 -28.88 -6.19
C ASN A 299 9.12 -29.97 -5.76
N ASP A 300 8.78 -30.01 -4.46
CA ASP A 300 7.85 -31.00 -3.90
C ASP A 300 6.41 -30.58 -4.20
N PRO A 301 5.63 -31.39 -4.90
CA PRO A 301 4.25 -31.04 -5.28
C PRO A 301 3.30 -30.89 -4.09
N ASN A 302 3.65 -31.44 -2.92
CA ASN A 302 2.82 -31.38 -1.72
C ASN A 302 3.12 -30.13 -0.85
N ARG A 303 4.18 -29.40 -1.18
CA ARG A 303 4.61 -28.24 -0.38
C ARG A 303 4.31 -26.93 -1.08
N TYR A 304 3.97 -25.92 -0.28
CA TYR A 304 3.70 -24.57 -0.78
C TYR A 304 3.91 -23.52 0.31
N PHE A 305 4.14 -22.27 -0.11
CA PHE A 305 4.18 -21.14 0.79
C PHE A 305 2.79 -20.54 0.99
N GLN A 306 2.53 -20.05 2.19
CA GLN A 306 1.29 -19.38 2.56
C GLN A 306 1.56 -18.21 3.50
N PHE A 307 1.00 -17.04 3.20
CA PHE A 307 0.99 -15.92 4.12
C PHE A 307 -0.07 -16.11 5.22
N ASN A 308 0.32 -15.81 6.45
CA ASN A 308 -0.62 -15.80 7.57
C ASN A 308 -1.27 -14.42 7.70
N SER A 309 -2.53 -14.32 7.30
CA SER A 309 -3.29 -13.07 7.25
C SER A 309 -4.06 -12.73 8.53
N TRP A 310 -4.06 -13.60 9.53
CA TRP A 310 -4.88 -13.43 10.74
C TRP A 310 -4.69 -12.10 11.45
N SER A 311 -3.45 -11.60 11.50
CA SER A 311 -3.10 -10.35 12.17
C SER A 311 -3.57 -9.09 11.45
N LEU A 312 -4.03 -9.19 10.19
CA LEU A 312 -4.46 -8.04 9.38
C LEU A 312 -5.92 -7.65 9.59
N TYR A 313 -6.74 -8.62 9.98
CA TYR A 313 -8.16 -8.37 10.17
C TYR A 313 -8.45 -7.60 11.45
N SER A 314 -9.35 -6.65 11.36
CA SER A 314 -9.81 -5.87 12.51
C SER A 314 -10.93 -6.62 13.23
N TYR A 315 -10.54 -7.58 14.08
CA TYR A 315 -11.44 -8.24 15.02
C TYR A 315 -11.31 -7.64 16.41
N SER A 316 -12.43 -7.52 17.13
CA SER A 316 -12.35 -7.20 18.56
C SER A 316 -11.89 -8.44 19.34
N ILE A 317 -11.22 -8.25 20.47
CA ILE A 317 -10.83 -9.34 21.36
C ILE A 317 -12.07 -10.14 21.79
N THR A 318 -13.18 -9.47 22.03
CA THR A 318 -14.47 -10.10 22.40
C THR A 318 -14.98 -11.01 21.30
N GLU A 319 -14.91 -10.59 20.01
CA GLU A 319 -15.32 -11.42 18.89
C GLU A 319 -14.43 -12.67 18.74
N MET A 320 -13.11 -12.51 18.88
CA MET A 320 -12.17 -13.63 18.83
C MET A 320 -12.36 -14.61 19.99
N VAL A 321 -12.62 -14.10 21.19
CA VAL A 321 -12.91 -14.94 22.36
C VAL A 321 -14.23 -15.69 22.17
N SER A 322 -15.28 -15.01 21.70
CA SER A 322 -16.60 -15.65 21.47
C SER A 322 -16.55 -16.72 20.38
N ALA A 323 -15.95 -16.40 19.23
CA ALA A 323 -15.79 -17.35 18.13
C ALA A 323 -14.92 -18.53 18.53
N GLY A 324 -13.82 -18.31 19.24
CA GLY A 324 -12.92 -19.35 19.72
C GLY A 324 -13.61 -20.27 20.74
N ALA A 325 -14.38 -19.73 21.67
CA ALA A 325 -15.15 -20.51 22.63
C ALA A 325 -16.16 -21.44 21.91
N GLU A 326 -16.93 -20.90 20.96
CA GLU A 326 -17.89 -21.71 20.19
C GLU A 326 -17.22 -22.83 19.38
N MET A 327 -16.03 -22.58 18.81
CA MET A 327 -15.28 -23.59 18.04
C MET A 327 -14.68 -24.67 18.95
N VAL A 328 -14.18 -24.28 20.13
CA VAL A 328 -13.68 -25.24 21.14
C VAL A 328 -14.83 -26.13 21.63
N ASP A 329 -15.97 -25.54 21.95
CA ASP A 329 -17.14 -26.28 22.43
C ASP A 329 -17.69 -27.31 21.43
N ARG A 330 -17.44 -27.09 20.13
CA ARG A 330 -17.83 -27.98 19.02
C ARG A 330 -16.74 -28.95 18.58
N MET A 331 -15.66 -29.09 19.31
CA MET A 331 -14.47 -29.89 18.93
C MET A 331 -13.78 -29.47 17.63
N ALA A 332 -14.08 -28.26 17.11
CA ALA A 332 -13.51 -27.75 15.88
C ALA A 332 -12.13 -27.11 16.08
N LEU A 333 -11.79 -26.75 17.32
CA LEU A 333 -10.54 -26.09 17.68
C LEU A 333 -10.03 -26.59 19.03
N ARG A 334 -8.71 -26.82 19.13
CA ARG A 334 -8.06 -27.14 20.42
C ARG A 334 -7.93 -25.87 21.24
N ARG A 335 -7.97 -25.98 22.58
CA ARG A 335 -7.76 -24.84 23.48
C ARG A 335 -6.42 -24.15 23.27
N ASN A 336 -5.36 -24.89 22.93
CA ASN A 336 -4.04 -24.31 22.62
C ASN A 336 -4.03 -23.54 21.30
N GLU A 337 -4.78 -23.95 20.30
CA GLU A 337 -4.94 -23.20 19.05
C GLU A 337 -5.65 -21.87 19.31
N TRP A 338 -6.70 -21.87 20.15
CA TRP A 338 -7.38 -20.66 20.59
C TRP A 338 -6.48 -19.73 21.41
N ARG A 339 -5.68 -20.29 22.33
CA ARG A 339 -4.66 -19.52 23.06
C ARG A 339 -3.68 -18.85 22.09
N GLY A 340 -3.29 -19.53 21.01
CA GLY A 340 -2.45 -18.98 19.95
C GLY A 340 -3.05 -17.77 19.24
N TRP A 341 -4.38 -17.72 19.04
CA TRP A 341 -5.07 -16.56 18.49
C TRP A 341 -4.89 -15.31 19.37
N LEU A 342 -4.86 -15.52 20.69
CA LEU A 342 -4.69 -14.47 21.69
C LEU A 342 -3.20 -14.21 22.05
N SER A 343 -2.27 -14.82 21.30
CA SER A 343 -0.82 -14.76 21.57
C SER A 343 -0.42 -15.28 22.95
N LEU A 344 -1.20 -16.19 23.53
CA LEU A 344 -0.88 -16.86 24.78
C LEU A 344 -0.01 -18.12 24.52
N PRO A 345 0.96 -18.43 25.39
CA PRO A 345 1.76 -19.63 25.23
C PRO A 345 0.92 -20.91 25.37
N PRO A 346 1.27 -22.01 24.67
CA PRO A 346 0.57 -23.29 24.82
C PRO A 346 0.72 -23.84 26.25
N ASP A 347 -0.25 -24.62 26.67
CA ASP A 347 -0.30 -25.32 27.96
C ASP A 347 -0.49 -26.82 27.71
N GLN A 348 0.25 -27.67 28.44
CA GLN A 348 0.28 -29.13 28.21
C GLN A 348 -1.08 -29.79 28.43
N ASP A 349 -1.89 -29.24 29.35
CA ASP A 349 -3.20 -29.80 29.69
C ASP A 349 -4.32 -29.32 28.72
N MET A 350 -3.96 -28.56 27.69
CA MET A 350 -4.92 -27.94 26.76
C MET A 350 -4.83 -28.46 25.32
N GLU A 351 -4.19 -29.60 25.10
CA GLU A 351 -4.04 -30.23 23.78
C GLU A 351 -5.24 -31.07 23.34
N GLU A 352 -6.07 -31.52 24.29
CA GLU A 352 -7.23 -32.38 23.97
C GLU A 352 -8.37 -31.58 23.37
N LEU A 353 -9.06 -32.20 22.39
CA LEU A 353 -10.33 -31.70 21.88
C LEU A 353 -11.41 -32.01 22.90
N LEU A 354 -12.15 -31.00 23.33
CA LEU A 354 -13.23 -31.12 24.31
C LEU A 354 -14.59 -30.95 23.63
N ALA A 355 -15.52 -31.84 23.90
CA ALA A 355 -16.92 -31.67 23.54
C ALA A 355 -17.71 -31.20 24.74
N LEU A 356 -18.65 -30.28 24.54
CA LEU A 356 -19.70 -30.05 25.50
C LEU A 356 -20.61 -31.30 25.56
N GLU A 357 -20.91 -31.75 26.77
CA GLU A 357 -21.73 -32.93 27.06
C GLU A 357 -23.11 -32.92 26.37
N ASN A 358 -23.54 -31.78 25.85
CA ASN A 358 -24.84 -31.60 25.19
C ASN A 358 -24.88 -31.97 23.70
N TYR A 359 -23.71 -32.28 23.07
CA TYR A 359 -23.64 -32.74 21.68
C TYR A 359 -23.48 -34.25 21.61
N LEU A 360 -24.57 -34.98 21.87
CA LEU A 360 -24.58 -36.40 21.63
C LEU A 360 -25.17 -36.72 20.24
N PRO A 361 -24.60 -37.72 19.53
CA PRO A 361 -25.22 -38.25 18.33
C PRO A 361 -26.67 -38.63 18.60
N GLN A 362 -27.56 -38.42 17.62
CA GLN A 362 -29.01 -38.63 17.77
C GLN A 362 -29.37 -40.08 18.19
N ASP A 363 -28.56 -41.06 17.80
CA ASP A 363 -28.64 -42.46 18.14
C ASP A 363 -28.25 -42.78 19.58
N ARG A 364 -27.61 -41.86 20.30
CA ARG A 364 -27.16 -42.01 21.70
C ARG A 364 -27.83 -41.05 22.69
N LEU A 365 -28.91 -40.38 22.26
CA LEU A 365 -29.67 -39.48 23.13
C LEU A 365 -30.22 -40.18 24.39
N GLY A 366 -30.43 -41.50 24.34
CA GLY A 366 -30.88 -42.32 25.49
C GLY A 366 -29.79 -42.67 26.51
N ASP A 367 -28.53 -42.52 26.18
CA ASP A 367 -27.39 -42.94 27.03
C ASP A 367 -26.91 -41.84 28.00
N GLN A 368 -27.62 -40.73 28.11
CA GLN A 368 -27.24 -39.67 29.05
C GLN A 368 -27.41 -40.09 30.48
N GLY A 369 -26.34 -40.28 31.21
CA GLY A 369 -26.32 -40.63 32.63
C GLY A 369 -27.17 -39.73 33.56
N LYS A 370 -27.39 -38.46 33.13
CA LYS A 370 -28.30 -37.51 33.84
C LYS A 370 -29.76 -37.86 33.70
N LEU A 371 -30.20 -38.55 32.62
CA LEU A 371 -31.57 -39.00 32.44
C LEU A 371 -31.85 -40.28 33.21
N VAL A 372 -30.80 -41.09 33.47
CA VAL A 372 -30.93 -42.37 34.23
C VAL A 372 -31.01 -42.11 35.74
N GLN A 373 -30.45 -41.04 36.28
CA GLN A 373 -30.51 -40.73 37.72
C GLN A 373 -31.83 -40.16 38.19
N ASN A 374 -32.69 -39.63 37.32
CA ASN A 374 -34.02 -39.12 37.70
C ASN A 374 -35.16 -40.16 37.62
N GLY A 375 -34.88 -41.39 37.22
CA GLY A 375 -35.88 -42.46 37.13
C GLY A 375 -35.91 -43.44 38.32
N GLY A 376 -35.11 -43.23 39.37
CA GLY A 376 -34.95 -44.17 40.47
C GLY A 376 -35.32 -43.59 41.83
N GLY A 377 -36.52 -43.08 41.98
CA GLY A 377 -36.98 -42.56 43.27
C GLY A 377 -38.49 -42.57 43.39
N GLU A 378 -39.07 -43.76 43.44
CA GLU A 378 -40.37 -43.96 44.08
C GLU A 378 -40.65 -45.48 44.13
N THR A 379 -40.40 -46.07 45.27
CA THR A 379 -41.25 -47.09 45.97
C THR A 379 -40.94 -47.01 47.46
#